data_ca9f59276a442e3643be04a7ee67b9cb
#
_entry.id   ca9f59276a442e3643be04a7ee67b9cb
#
_cell.length_a   1.000
_cell.length_b   1.000
_cell.length_c   1.000
_cell.angle_alpha   90.00
_cell.angle_beta   90.00
_cell.angle_gamma   90.00
#
_symmetry.space_group_name_H-M   'P 1'
#
loop_
_entity.id
_entity.type
_entity.pdbx_description
1 polymer ?
#
loop_
_entity_poly.entity_id
_entity_poly.type
_entity_poly.pdbx_seq_one_letter_code
_entity_poly.pdbx_strand_id
1 'polypeptide(L)'
;PLAQDGKLVTFGIVPTHAETGYGYIEQGIDVGIGGFKVSRFVEKPDLVTAQEYLANGSYFWNSGMFMFRASRYLEELETYRPDILAACRAALAGGSQDMHFTRVDEAAFAACPDDSVDYAVMEKTADAVMVPLDAGWSDIGFWTALWDVSDKDQQGNVFKGDVLNQQSRNT
;
A
#
# COMPACT_ATOMS: atom_id res chain seq x y z
N PRO A 1 18.04 -1.19 6.71
CA PRO A 1 18.34 -1.77 8.03
C PRO A 1 17.14 -2.53 8.61
N LEU A 2 16.00 -1.87 8.92
CA LEU A 2 14.85 -2.50 9.59
C LEU A 2 14.38 -3.81 8.90
N ALA A 3 14.24 -3.80 7.57
CA ALA A 3 13.89 -5.00 6.82
C ALA A 3 15.00 -6.08 6.88
N GLN A 4 16.28 -5.67 6.93
CA GLN A 4 17.40 -6.58 7.11
C GLN A 4 17.37 -7.24 8.50
N ASP A 5 16.85 -6.53 9.50
CA ASP A 5 16.68 -7.04 10.87
C ASP A 5 15.38 -7.84 11.05
N GLY A 6 14.73 -8.23 9.95
CA GLY A 6 13.55 -9.10 9.96
C GLY A 6 12.22 -8.39 10.22
N LYS A 7 12.18 -7.06 10.14
CA LYS A 7 10.92 -6.33 10.25
C LYS A 7 10.17 -6.27 8.93
N LEU A 8 8.84 -6.22 9.00
CA LEU A 8 7.98 -5.91 7.87
C LEU A 8 7.76 -4.39 7.86
N VAL A 9 8.47 -3.71 6.97
CA VAL A 9 8.43 -2.26 6.90
C VAL A 9 7.33 -1.81 5.94
N THR A 10 6.50 -0.86 6.38
CA THR A 10 5.58 -0.11 5.53
C THR A 10 5.92 1.37 5.58
N PHE A 11 5.48 2.14 4.57
CA PHE A 11 5.71 3.57 4.52
C PHE A 11 4.40 4.31 4.78
N GLY A 12 4.40 5.11 5.83
CA GLY A 12 3.27 5.91 6.27
C GLY A 12 3.34 7.33 5.72
N ILE A 13 2.34 7.73 4.95
CA ILE A 13 2.23 9.07 4.37
C ILE A 13 1.57 10.00 5.39
N VAL A 14 2.12 11.19 5.56
CA VAL A 14 1.50 12.23 6.41
C VAL A 14 0.16 12.64 5.80
N PRO A 15 -0.97 12.42 6.50
CA PRO A 15 -2.27 12.72 5.96
C PRO A 15 -2.51 14.23 5.91
N THR A 16 -3.04 14.72 4.79
CA THR A 16 -3.41 16.12 4.57
C THR A 16 -4.90 16.38 4.69
N HIS A 17 -5.72 15.33 4.61
CA HIS A 17 -7.17 15.36 4.73
C HIS A 17 -7.71 14.01 5.21
N ALA A 18 -9.00 13.95 5.53
CA ALA A 18 -9.67 12.70 5.91
C ALA A 18 -10.05 11.92 4.64
N GLU A 19 -9.22 10.93 4.28
CA GLU A 19 -9.44 10.07 3.10
C GLU A 19 -10.03 8.72 3.54
N THR A 20 -11.10 8.28 2.90
CA THR A 20 -11.77 7.01 3.18
C THR A 20 -11.38 5.89 2.24
N GLY A 21 -10.67 6.21 1.15
CA GLY A 21 -10.15 5.25 0.18
C GLY A 21 -8.84 4.60 0.57
N TYR A 22 -8.17 5.12 1.63
CA TYR A 22 -6.86 4.64 2.07
C TYR A 22 -6.95 3.90 3.41
N GLY A 23 -5.96 3.01 3.64
CA GLY A 23 -5.68 2.46 4.96
C GLY A 23 -4.98 3.49 5.85
N TYR A 24 -5.10 3.32 7.16
CA TYR A 24 -4.44 4.14 8.18
C TYR A 24 -3.58 3.29 9.09
N ILE A 25 -2.42 3.84 9.46
CA ILE A 25 -1.43 3.21 10.35
C ILE A 25 -1.25 4.10 11.56
N GLU A 26 -1.55 3.59 12.75
CA GLU A 26 -1.27 4.28 13.99
C GLU A 26 0.19 4.08 14.40
N GLN A 27 0.89 5.20 14.58
CA GLN A 27 2.26 5.22 15.05
C GLN A 27 2.34 4.77 16.51
N GLY A 28 3.16 3.75 16.77
CA GLY A 28 3.49 3.28 18.11
C GLY A 28 4.84 3.82 18.60
N ILE A 29 5.53 3.00 19.39
CA ILE A 29 6.83 3.33 19.95
C ILE A 29 7.92 3.46 18.89
N ASP A 30 8.84 4.38 19.09
CA ASP A 30 10.05 4.52 18.27
C ASP A 30 10.94 3.27 18.43
N VAL A 31 11.33 2.69 17.30
CA VAL A 31 12.24 1.54 17.24
C VAL A 31 13.63 1.89 16.72
N GLY A 32 13.91 3.18 16.61
CA GLY A 32 15.17 3.72 16.07
C GLY A 32 15.17 3.80 14.54
N ILE A 33 16.20 4.44 14.01
CA ILE A 33 16.44 4.59 12.57
C ILE A 33 15.24 5.24 11.82
N GLY A 34 14.47 6.10 12.53
CA GLY A 34 13.30 6.77 11.98
C GLY A 34 12.10 5.85 11.76
N GLY A 35 12.09 4.66 12.36
CA GLY A 35 10.99 3.71 12.31
C GLY A 35 10.16 3.69 13.59
N PHE A 36 8.88 3.38 13.46
CA PHE A 36 7.94 3.26 14.57
C PHE A 36 7.22 1.92 14.49
N LYS A 37 7.00 1.27 15.63
CA LYS A 37 6.15 0.08 15.66
C LYS A 37 4.76 0.47 15.17
N VAL A 38 4.15 -0.38 14.36
CA VAL A 38 2.72 -0.24 14.02
C VAL A 38 1.90 -0.62 15.25
N SER A 39 1.17 0.36 15.81
CA SER A 39 0.27 0.14 16.94
C SER A 39 -1.05 -0.44 16.48
N ARG A 40 -1.54 0.06 15.35
CA ARG A 40 -2.80 -0.37 14.74
C ARG A 40 -2.75 -0.16 13.23
N PHE A 41 -3.36 -1.08 12.50
CA PHE A 41 -3.58 -0.97 11.06
C PHE A 41 -5.10 -1.01 10.80
N VAL A 42 -5.63 -0.08 10.03
CA VAL A 42 -7.07 0.01 9.74
C VAL A 42 -7.25 0.32 8.26
N GLU A 43 -7.86 -0.60 7.54
CA GLU A 43 -8.12 -0.43 6.11
C GLU A 43 -9.45 0.29 5.88
N LYS A 44 -9.43 1.38 5.12
CA LYS A 44 -10.59 2.13 4.64
C LYS A 44 -11.64 2.46 5.71
N PRO A 45 -11.31 3.28 6.71
CA PRO A 45 -12.27 3.68 7.75
C PRO A 45 -13.40 4.51 7.16
N ASP A 46 -14.50 4.65 7.91
CA ASP A 46 -15.52 5.63 7.58
C ASP A 46 -15.03 7.08 7.77
N LEU A 47 -15.78 8.04 7.24
CA LEU A 47 -15.38 9.45 7.25
C LEU A 47 -15.19 10.02 8.65
N VAL A 48 -16.04 9.64 9.61
CA VAL A 48 -15.96 10.11 11.01
C VAL A 48 -14.66 9.62 11.63
N THR A 49 -14.38 8.34 11.49
CA THR A 49 -13.15 7.71 11.98
C THR A 49 -11.90 8.32 11.31
N ALA A 50 -11.96 8.57 9.99
CA ALA A 50 -10.86 9.20 9.26
C ALA A 50 -10.59 10.64 9.75
N GLN A 51 -11.63 11.41 10.07
CA GLN A 51 -11.52 12.74 10.67
C GLN A 51 -10.89 12.70 12.08
N GLU A 52 -11.27 11.72 12.90
CA GLU A 52 -10.67 11.49 14.21
C GLU A 52 -9.18 11.16 14.09
N TYR A 53 -8.79 10.31 13.14
CA TYR A 53 -7.39 9.96 12.89
C TYR A 53 -6.56 11.17 12.45
N LEU A 54 -7.11 11.99 11.55
CA LEU A 54 -6.46 13.23 11.14
C LEU A 54 -6.26 14.20 12.31
N ALA A 55 -7.28 14.37 13.16
CA ALA A 55 -7.22 15.25 14.32
C ALA A 55 -6.27 14.74 15.41
N ASN A 56 -6.12 13.44 15.55
CA ASN A 56 -5.21 12.81 16.52
C ASN A 56 -3.73 13.09 16.20
N GLY A 57 -3.35 13.11 14.91
CA GLY A 57 -2.00 13.41 14.45
C GLY A 57 -0.98 12.26 14.60
N SER A 58 -1.39 11.10 15.14
CA SER A 58 -0.53 9.90 15.22
C SER A 58 -0.81 8.86 14.14
N TYR A 59 -1.71 9.17 13.21
CA TYR A 59 -2.07 8.29 12.12
C TYR A 59 -1.47 8.75 10.80
N PHE A 60 -1.04 7.78 10.00
CA PHE A 60 -0.47 7.96 8.68
C PHE A 60 -1.29 7.17 7.67
N TRP A 61 -1.38 7.63 6.42
CA TRP A 61 -1.95 6.79 5.37
C TRP A 61 -1.03 5.62 5.05
N ASN A 62 -1.61 4.44 4.86
CA ASN A 62 -0.90 3.32 4.28
C ASN A 62 -0.64 3.57 2.80
N SER A 63 0.62 3.67 2.42
CA SER A 63 1.00 3.88 1.02
C SER A 63 0.84 2.63 0.14
N GLY A 64 0.61 1.46 0.74
CA GLY A 64 0.66 0.17 0.04
C GLY A 64 2.06 -0.24 -0.41
N MET A 65 3.09 0.49 0.02
CA MET A 65 4.48 0.14 -0.23
C MET A 65 5.07 -0.61 0.96
N PHE A 66 5.65 -1.78 0.68
CA PHE A 66 6.24 -2.63 1.70
C PHE A 66 7.69 -2.95 1.37
N MET A 67 8.50 -3.12 2.41
CA MET A 67 9.88 -3.56 2.30
C MET A 67 10.18 -4.60 3.37
N PHE A 68 10.49 -5.81 2.94
CA PHE A 68 10.85 -6.92 3.82
C PHE A 68 11.75 -7.92 3.11
N ARG A 69 12.39 -8.79 3.88
CA ARG A 69 13.09 -9.96 3.32
C ARG A 69 12.05 -10.98 2.86
N ALA A 70 12.22 -11.54 1.66
CA ALA A 70 11.28 -12.51 1.10
C ALA A 70 11.08 -13.71 2.05
N SER A 71 12.14 -14.21 2.67
CA SER A 71 12.06 -15.30 3.67
C SER A 71 11.14 -14.94 4.84
N ARG A 72 11.25 -13.68 5.34
CA ARG A 72 10.45 -13.23 6.48
C ARG A 72 8.96 -13.11 6.13
N TYR A 73 8.65 -12.63 4.92
CA TYR A 73 7.28 -12.59 4.44
C TYR A 73 6.68 -14.00 4.26
N LEU A 74 7.45 -14.96 3.75
CA LEU A 74 7.00 -16.34 3.62
C LEU A 74 6.72 -17.00 4.98
N GLU A 75 7.52 -16.68 6.02
CA GLU A 75 7.27 -17.12 7.41
C GLU A 75 5.94 -16.55 7.95
N GLU A 76 5.66 -15.27 7.68
CA GLU A 76 4.39 -14.64 8.07
C GLU A 76 3.20 -15.26 7.31
N LEU A 77 3.33 -15.51 6.00
CA LEU A 77 2.31 -16.21 5.24
C LEU A 77 2.07 -17.63 5.76
N GLU A 78 3.13 -18.35 6.13
CA GLU A 78 2.99 -19.69 6.72
C GLU A 78 2.23 -19.66 8.04
N THR A 79 2.41 -18.59 8.83
CA THR A 79 1.75 -18.41 10.11
C THR A 79 0.29 -18.00 9.98
N TYR A 80 0.00 -17.02 9.13
CA TYR A 80 -1.32 -16.36 9.08
C TYR A 80 -2.20 -16.82 7.93
N ARG A 81 -1.60 -17.24 6.81
CA ARG A 81 -2.29 -17.66 5.61
C ARG A 81 -1.55 -18.80 4.90
N PRO A 82 -1.41 -19.96 5.56
CA PRO A 82 -0.76 -21.15 4.98
C PRO A 82 -1.46 -21.64 3.71
N ASP A 83 -2.76 -21.37 3.56
CA ASP A 83 -3.55 -21.64 2.37
C ASP A 83 -3.06 -20.86 1.14
N ILE A 84 -2.81 -19.56 1.28
CA ILE A 84 -2.23 -18.72 0.21
C ILE A 84 -0.82 -19.22 -0.14
N LEU A 85 0.01 -19.46 0.86
CA LEU A 85 1.38 -19.92 0.63
C LEU A 85 1.41 -21.27 -0.11
N ALA A 86 0.53 -22.20 0.26
CA ALA A 86 0.41 -23.51 -0.40
C ALA A 86 -0.05 -23.35 -1.86
N ALA A 87 -1.06 -22.52 -2.13
CA ALA A 87 -1.55 -22.25 -3.47
C ALA A 87 -0.47 -21.61 -4.36
N CYS A 88 0.26 -20.61 -3.84
CA CYS A 88 1.36 -19.99 -4.57
C CYS A 88 2.50 -20.99 -4.89
N ARG A 89 2.87 -21.85 -3.93
CA ARG A 89 3.87 -22.89 -4.15
C ARG A 89 3.40 -23.91 -5.22
N ALA A 90 2.15 -24.32 -5.19
CA ALA A 90 1.57 -25.22 -6.19
C ALA A 90 1.54 -24.58 -7.59
N ALA A 91 1.10 -23.32 -7.68
CA ALA A 91 1.08 -22.58 -8.93
C ALA A 91 2.48 -22.42 -9.55
N LEU A 92 3.49 -22.14 -8.72
CA LEU A 92 4.87 -22.04 -9.18
C LEU A 92 5.45 -23.39 -9.60
N ALA A 93 5.16 -24.46 -8.86
CA ALA A 93 5.66 -25.81 -9.15
C ALA A 93 5.05 -26.38 -10.45
N GLY A 94 3.78 -26.08 -10.74
CA GLY A 94 3.09 -26.46 -12.00
C GLY A 94 3.39 -25.55 -13.17
N GLY A 95 4.16 -24.49 -12.96
CA GLY A 95 4.46 -23.47 -13.95
C GLY A 95 5.48 -23.90 -15.02
N SER A 96 5.72 -23.02 -15.96
CA SER A 96 6.68 -23.21 -17.06
C SER A 96 7.53 -21.96 -17.28
N GLN A 97 8.71 -22.16 -17.91
CA GLN A 97 9.52 -21.06 -18.40
C GLN A 97 9.13 -20.72 -19.85
N ASP A 98 8.90 -19.45 -20.11
CA ASP A 98 8.58 -18.91 -21.41
C ASP A 98 9.52 -17.73 -21.70
N MET A 99 10.61 -18.00 -22.38
CA MET A 99 11.69 -17.05 -22.66
C MET A 99 12.20 -16.33 -21.39
N HIS A 100 11.75 -15.10 -21.15
CA HIS A 100 12.11 -14.28 -20.00
C HIS A 100 11.03 -14.28 -18.90
N PHE A 101 9.96 -15.04 -19.05
CA PHE A 101 8.85 -15.09 -18.13
C PHE A 101 8.77 -16.43 -17.43
N THR A 102 8.49 -16.40 -16.13
CA THR A 102 8.02 -17.57 -15.40
C THR A 102 6.49 -17.52 -15.39
N ARG A 103 5.86 -18.48 -16.07
CA ARG A 103 4.42 -18.62 -16.10
C ARG A 103 3.99 -19.58 -15.01
N VAL A 104 3.08 -19.15 -14.16
CA VAL A 104 2.49 -20.00 -13.12
C VAL A 104 1.39 -20.87 -13.71
N ASP A 105 1.09 -22.02 -13.07
CA ASP A 105 -0.07 -22.82 -13.42
C ASP A 105 -1.36 -22.05 -13.15
N GLU A 106 -2.18 -21.86 -14.18
CA GLU A 106 -3.38 -21.03 -14.14
C GLU A 106 -4.43 -21.59 -13.17
N ALA A 107 -4.64 -22.90 -13.17
CA ALA A 107 -5.66 -23.53 -12.32
C ALA A 107 -5.28 -23.45 -10.83
N ALA A 108 -4.01 -23.71 -10.50
CA ALA A 108 -3.52 -23.59 -9.14
C ALA A 108 -3.52 -22.13 -8.66
N PHE A 109 -3.19 -21.16 -9.53
CA PHE A 109 -3.25 -19.75 -9.19
C PHE A 109 -4.69 -19.25 -8.99
N ALA A 110 -5.63 -19.68 -9.86
CA ALA A 110 -7.05 -19.34 -9.73
C ALA A 110 -7.71 -19.94 -8.47
N ALA A 111 -7.14 -21.02 -7.93
CA ALA A 111 -7.58 -21.62 -6.67
C ALA A 111 -7.01 -20.90 -5.43
N CYS A 112 -6.08 -19.95 -5.59
CA CYS A 112 -5.54 -19.19 -4.49
C CYS A 112 -6.63 -18.28 -3.89
N PRO A 113 -6.82 -18.25 -2.57
CA PRO A 113 -7.72 -17.29 -1.93
C PRO A 113 -7.33 -15.85 -2.27
N ASP A 114 -8.34 -15.05 -2.61
CA ASP A 114 -8.18 -13.61 -2.87
C ASP A 114 -8.11 -12.86 -1.55
N ASP A 115 -6.93 -12.35 -1.21
CA ASP A 115 -6.71 -11.54 0.00
C ASP A 115 -5.49 -10.63 -0.20
N SER A 116 -5.58 -9.40 0.31
CA SER A 116 -4.47 -8.45 0.24
C SER A 116 -3.39 -8.74 1.28
N VAL A 117 -2.18 -8.25 1.04
CA VAL A 117 -1.08 -8.32 2.02
C VAL A 117 -1.45 -7.61 3.33
N ASP A 118 -2.28 -6.58 3.25
CA ASP A 118 -2.76 -5.82 4.40
C ASP A 118 -3.56 -6.71 5.34
N TYR A 119 -4.61 -7.37 4.86
CA TYR A 119 -5.46 -8.28 5.64
C TYR A 119 -4.78 -9.62 5.94
N ALA A 120 -4.02 -10.13 4.98
CA ALA A 120 -3.38 -11.43 5.13
C ALA A 120 -2.31 -11.44 6.22
N VAL A 121 -1.50 -10.36 6.29
CA VAL A 121 -0.29 -10.28 7.11
C VAL A 121 -0.23 -9.00 7.96
N MET A 122 -0.33 -7.81 7.36
CA MET A 122 0.04 -6.56 8.02
C MET A 122 -0.85 -6.21 9.21
N GLU A 123 -2.13 -6.55 9.19
CA GLU A 123 -3.03 -6.36 10.33
C GLU A 123 -2.80 -7.37 11.48
N LYS A 124 -2.08 -8.46 11.22
CA LYS A 124 -1.92 -9.58 12.17
C LYS A 124 -0.53 -9.66 12.76
N THR A 125 0.48 -9.25 12.02
CA THR A 125 1.87 -9.39 12.44
C THR A 125 2.23 -8.45 13.60
N ALA A 126 3.03 -8.95 14.53
CA ALA A 126 3.61 -8.15 15.61
C ALA A 126 4.91 -7.42 15.20
N ASP A 127 5.44 -7.73 14.02
CA ASP A 127 6.73 -7.24 13.52
C ASP A 127 6.62 -6.13 12.47
N ALA A 128 5.41 -5.56 12.29
CA ALA A 128 5.21 -4.41 11.42
C ALA A 128 5.86 -3.15 12.00
N VAL A 129 6.61 -2.45 11.15
CA VAL A 129 7.26 -1.17 11.46
C VAL A 129 6.89 -0.18 10.35
N MET A 130 6.45 1.01 10.75
CA MET A 130 6.16 2.11 9.83
C MET A 130 7.32 3.10 9.80
N VAL A 131 7.68 3.55 8.61
CA VAL A 131 8.61 4.66 8.38
C VAL A 131 7.81 5.81 7.77
N PRO A 132 7.77 6.97 8.43
CA PRO A 132 7.11 8.16 7.87
C PRO A 132 7.76 8.58 6.56
N LEU A 133 6.93 8.91 5.57
CA LEU A 133 7.37 9.37 4.26
C LEU A 133 6.63 10.65 3.88
N ASP A 134 7.36 11.74 3.78
CA ASP A 134 6.89 13.02 3.23
C ASP A 134 7.56 13.25 1.87
N ALA A 135 6.91 12.80 0.81
CA ALA A 135 7.45 12.80 -0.55
C ALA A 135 6.44 13.26 -1.61
N GLY A 136 5.38 13.97 -1.20
CA GLY A 136 4.32 14.37 -2.13
C GLY A 136 3.62 13.16 -2.78
N TRP A 137 3.48 12.07 -2.03
CA TRP A 137 2.88 10.83 -2.52
C TRP A 137 1.38 11.00 -2.81
N SER A 138 0.93 10.41 -3.90
CA SER A 138 -0.47 10.24 -4.26
C SER A 138 -0.67 8.85 -4.84
N ASP A 139 -1.78 8.21 -4.52
CA ASP A 139 -2.16 6.90 -5.07
C ASP A 139 -2.46 6.95 -6.58
N ILE A 140 -2.86 8.12 -7.10
CA ILE A 140 -3.29 8.33 -8.49
C ILE A 140 -4.27 7.23 -8.96
N GLY A 141 -5.19 6.83 -8.10
CA GLY A 141 -6.18 5.79 -8.38
C GLY A 141 -7.32 6.26 -9.29
N PHE A 142 -7.51 7.57 -9.44
CA PHE A 142 -8.59 8.19 -10.21
C PHE A 142 -8.09 9.38 -11.02
N TRP A 143 -8.87 9.77 -12.03
CA TRP A 143 -8.56 10.94 -12.88
C TRP A 143 -8.47 12.24 -12.06
N THR A 144 -9.25 12.37 -11.01
CA THR A 144 -9.19 13.53 -10.11
C THR A 144 -7.84 13.61 -9.40
N ALA A 145 -7.29 12.50 -8.90
CA ALA A 145 -5.99 12.47 -8.27
C ALA A 145 -4.86 12.85 -9.26
N LEU A 146 -4.96 12.41 -10.52
CA LEU A 146 -4.03 12.83 -11.56
C LEU A 146 -4.13 14.34 -11.83
N TRP A 147 -5.34 14.90 -11.86
CA TRP A 147 -5.56 16.34 -11.99
C TRP A 147 -5.01 17.10 -10.77
N ASP A 148 -5.20 16.57 -9.55
CA ASP A 148 -4.72 17.21 -8.32
C ASP A 148 -3.19 17.35 -8.27
N VAL A 149 -2.45 16.36 -8.73
CA VAL A 149 -0.97 16.36 -8.72
C VAL A 149 -0.34 17.02 -9.95
N SER A 150 -1.13 17.39 -10.95
CA SER A 150 -0.63 17.99 -12.19
C SER A 150 -0.59 19.52 -12.11
N ASP A 151 0.34 20.09 -12.86
CA ASP A 151 0.41 21.56 -13.04
C ASP A 151 -0.82 22.04 -13.80
N LYS A 152 -1.46 23.08 -13.27
CA LYS A 152 -2.71 23.65 -13.80
C LYS A 152 -2.49 25.01 -14.47
N ASP A 153 -3.21 25.27 -15.55
CA ASP A 153 -3.27 26.60 -16.14
C ASP A 153 -4.07 27.59 -15.26
N GLN A 154 -4.17 28.85 -15.68
CA GLN A 154 -4.90 29.89 -14.93
C GLN A 154 -6.41 29.62 -14.79
N GLN A 155 -6.97 28.71 -15.59
CA GLN A 155 -8.37 28.29 -15.55
C GLN A 155 -8.55 26.95 -14.81
N GLY A 156 -7.48 26.39 -14.25
CA GLY A 156 -7.50 25.12 -13.52
C GLY A 156 -7.49 23.89 -14.41
N ASN A 157 -7.13 24.01 -15.70
CA ASN A 157 -7.07 22.87 -16.61
C ASN A 157 -5.68 22.22 -16.60
N VAL A 158 -5.65 20.92 -16.86
CA VAL A 158 -4.46 20.13 -17.10
C VAL A 158 -4.48 19.62 -18.53
N PHE A 159 -3.57 20.11 -19.36
CA PHE A 159 -3.42 19.67 -20.74
C PHE A 159 -2.06 19.02 -20.96
N LYS A 160 -2.04 17.90 -21.65
CA LYS A 160 -0.81 17.20 -22.04
C LYS A 160 -0.88 16.80 -23.50
N GLY A 161 0.07 17.29 -24.32
CA GLY A 161 0.10 17.10 -25.77
C GLY A 161 -0.59 18.23 -26.53
N ASP A 162 -0.95 18.01 -27.80
CA ASP A 162 -1.62 18.97 -28.66
C ASP A 162 -3.13 18.99 -28.36
N VAL A 163 -3.57 19.94 -27.56
CA VAL A 163 -4.95 20.04 -27.12
C VAL A 163 -5.59 21.32 -27.66
N LEU A 164 -6.71 21.19 -28.36
CA LEU A 164 -7.57 22.32 -28.69
C LEU A 164 -8.57 22.55 -27.56
N ASN A 165 -8.39 23.66 -26.86
CA ASN A 165 -9.25 24.04 -25.75
C ASN A 165 -10.19 25.19 -26.16
N GLN A 166 -11.48 25.06 -25.85
CA GLN A 166 -12.46 26.14 -26.03
C GLN A 166 -13.30 26.23 -24.74
N GLN A 167 -13.07 27.29 -23.95
CA GLN A 167 -13.85 27.65 -22.75
C GLN A 167 -13.90 26.56 -21.65
N SER A 168 -12.90 25.66 -21.58
CA SER A 168 -12.81 24.66 -20.52
C SER A 168 -12.31 25.25 -19.21
N ARG A 169 -12.78 24.71 -18.10
CA ARG A 169 -12.32 25.05 -16.75
C ARG A 169 -12.31 23.80 -15.89
N ASN A 170 -11.26 23.66 -15.05
CA ASN A 170 -11.09 22.55 -14.11
C ASN A 170 -11.21 21.16 -14.80
N THR A 171 -10.49 21.00 -15.92
CA THR A 171 -10.52 19.79 -16.76
C THR A 171 -9.18 19.07 -16.71
#